data_284012cfc8774c753b812e9bcfaf78c5
#
_entry.id   284012cfc8774c753b812e9bcfaf78c5
#
_cell.length_a   1.000
_cell.length_b   1.000
_cell.length_c   1.000
_cell.angle_alpha   90.00
_cell.angle_beta   90.00
_cell.angle_gamma   90.00
#
_symmetry.space_group_name_H-M   'P 1'
#
loop_
_entity.id
_entity.type
_entity.pdbx_description
1 polymer ?
#
loop_
_entity_poly.entity_id
_entity_poly.type
_entity_poly.pdbx_seq_one_letter_code
_entity_poly.pdbx_strand_id
1 'polypeptide(L)'
;MSRTVEFIFDCVSPNAYLAWWPLKDLIARTGATLAVTPVLLGGMHRLTGNAPPFVRDAQVKGKNAYAALEMQRFIAKHGLVKYRMPPNFPFSTILPQRLLLTVEGAARVALAETLLRAIWESGVPADDPEALAGALTEAGYDGAALIAATQDPAIKQQLIDNTEAAVARGCFGIPTFFVGEEMFFGKERLGQIEELLAG
;
A
#
# COMPACT_ATOMS: atom_id res chain seq x y z
N MET A 1 -11.78 -21.98 -6.42
CA MET A 1 -10.60 -21.23 -5.98
C MET A 1 -11.05 -19.92 -5.33
N SER A 2 -10.24 -19.33 -4.43
CA SER A 2 -10.56 -18.01 -3.86
C SER A 2 -10.54 -16.97 -4.98
N ARG A 3 -11.59 -16.18 -5.11
CA ARG A 3 -11.64 -15.03 -6.02
C ARG A 3 -11.31 -13.73 -5.30
N THR A 4 -10.61 -13.83 -4.16
CA THR A 4 -10.16 -12.68 -3.40
C THR A 4 -8.68 -12.49 -3.60
N VAL A 5 -8.27 -11.29 -3.97
CA VAL A 5 -6.89 -10.82 -3.95
C VAL A 5 -6.71 -10.02 -2.68
N GLU A 6 -5.92 -10.53 -1.75
CA GLU A 6 -5.52 -9.79 -0.56
C GLU A 6 -4.26 -8.99 -0.87
N PHE A 7 -4.30 -7.70 -0.59
CA PHE A 7 -3.18 -6.79 -0.75
C PHE A 7 -2.62 -6.41 0.63
N ILE A 8 -1.44 -6.92 0.95
CA ILE A 8 -0.65 -6.50 2.12
C ILE A 8 -0.07 -5.14 1.80
N PHE A 9 -0.52 -4.11 2.52
CA PHE A 9 -0.49 -2.73 2.06
C PHE A 9 0.13 -1.77 3.09
N ASP A 10 0.99 -0.88 2.59
CA ASP A 10 1.44 0.30 3.34
C ASP A 10 1.57 1.51 2.38
N CYS A 11 0.98 2.64 2.79
CA CYS A 11 0.98 3.89 2.03
C CYS A 11 2.39 4.46 1.77
N VAL A 12 3.41 4.08 2.57
CA VAL A 12 4.79 4.57 2.36
C VAL A 12 5.43 4.01 1.09
N SER A 13 4.92 2.88 0.58
CA SER A 13 5.54 2.23 -0.58
C SER A 13 5.14 2.91 -1.89
N PRO A 14 6.08 3.50 -2.65
CA PRO A 14 5.78 3.99 -3.99
C PRO A 14 5.30 2.86 -4.91
N ASN A 15 5.81 1.64 -4.72
CA ASN A 15 5.36 0.48 -5.48
C ASN A 15 3.94 0.03 -5.12
N ALA A 16 3.45 0.32 -3.90
CA ALA A 16 2.04 0.11 -3.55
C ALA A 16 1.13 1.07 -4.32
N TYR A 17 1.49 2.36 -4.38
CA TYR A 17 0.77 3.32 -5.21
C TYR A 17 0.75 2.90 -6.69
N LEU A 18 1.91 2.54 -7.23
CA LEU A 18 2.04 2.15 -8.64
C LEU A 18 1.24 0.89 -8.96
N ALA A 19 1.22 -0.10 -8.06
CA ALA A 19 0.46 -1.33 -8.24
C ALA A 19 -1.06 -1.13 -8.13
N TRP A 20 -1.52 -0.13 -7.40
CA TRP A 20 -2.94 0.07 -7.07
C TRP A 20 -3.84 0.17 -8.30
N TRP A 21 -3.45 0.98 -9.27
CA TRP A 21 -4.28 1.27 -10.45
C TRP A 21 -4.43 0.05 -11.37
N PRO A 22 -3.34 -0.59 -11.83
CA PRO A 22 -3.46 -1.80 -12.64
C PRO A 22 -4.07 -2.97 -11.87
N LEU A 23 -3.93 -3.04 -10.54
CA LEU A 23 -4.63 -4.01 -9.71
C LEU A 23 -6.14 -3.78 -9.74
N LYS A 24 -6.62 -2.55 -9.62
CA LYS A 24 -8.06 -2.25 -9.74
C LYS A 24 -8.63 -2.66 -11.10
N ASP A 25 -7.89 -2.38 -12.18
CA ASP A 25 -8.29 -2.80 -13.52
C ASP A 25 -8.36 -4.33 -13.63
N LEU A 26 -7.40 -5.04 -13.04
CA LEU A 26 -7.39 -6.51 -12.96
C LEU A 26 -8.61 -7.02 -12.19
N ILE A 27 -8.90 -6.46 -11.01
CA ILE A 27 -10.08 -6.83 -10.20
C ILE A 27 -11.37 -6.63 -11.01
N ALA A 28 -11.49 -5.50 -11.71
CA ALA A 28 -12.67 -5.23 -12.55
C ALA A 28 -12.83 -6.24 -13.69
N ARG A 29 -11.73 -6.62 -14.37
CA ARG A 29 -11.76 -7.59 -15.48
C ARG A 29 -12.05 -9.02 -15.02
N THR A 30 -11.50 -9.42 -13.89
CA THR A 30 -11.62 -10.81 -13.39
C THR A 30 -12.87 -11.02 -12.54
N GLY A 31 -13.53 -9.96 -12.09
CA GLY A 31 -14.63 -10.03 -11.12
C GLY A 31 -14.19 -10.56 -9.74
N ALA A 32 -12.90 -10.50 -9.43
CA ALA A 32 -12.38 -10.86 -8.12
C ALA A 32 -12.73 -9.80 -7.08
N THR A 33 -12.58 -10.13 -5.80
CA THR A 33 -12.73 -9.19 -4.69
C THR A 33 -11.35 -8.72 -4.24
N LEU A 34 -11.18 -7.42 -4.02
CA LEU A 34 -9.98 -6.86 -3.41
C LEU A 34 -10.17 -6.73 -1.90
N ALA A 35 -9.24 -7.29 -1.14
CA ALA A 35 -9.11 -7.08 0.30
C ALA A 35 -7.80 -6.34 0.59
N VAL A 36 -7.84 -5.35 1.47
CA VAL A 36 -6.65 -4.58 1.88
C VAL A 36 -6.34 -4.89 3.34
N THR A 37 -5.12 -5.38 3.57
CA THR A 37 -4.59 -5.65 4.92
C THR A 37 -3.51 -4.62 5.24
N PRO A 38 -3.82 -3.62 6.08
CA PRO A 38 -2.85 -2.61 6.48
C PRO A 38 -1.76 -3.20 7.38
N VAL A 39 -0.50 -2.89 7.07
CA VAL A 39 0.69 -3.28 7.84
C VAL A 39 1.67 -2.11 7.95
N LEU A 40 2.71 -2.23 8.78
CA LEU A 40 3.82 -1.27 8.81
C LEU A 40 5.05 -1.85 8.11
N LEU A 41 5.41 -1.29 6.95
CA LEU A 41 6.57 -1.73 6.17
C LEU A 41 7.87 -1.61 6.97
N GLY A 42 8.05 -0.53 7.73
CA GLY A 42 9.20 -0.37 8.61
C GLY A 42 9.27 -1.44 9.72
N GLY A 43 8.11 -1.83 10.27
CA GLY A 43 7.99 -2.95 11.21
C GLY A 43 8.34 -4.28 10.55
N MET A 44 7.81 -4.52 9.36
CA MET A 44 8.12 -5.70 8.55
C MET A 44 9.61 -5.83 8.24
N HIS A 45 10.27 -4.74 7.81
CA HIS A 45 11.71 -4.73 7.57
C HIS A 45 12.50 -5.09 8.82
N ARG A 46 12.12 -4.55 9.98
CA ARG A 46 12.79 -4.86 11.25
C ARG A 46 12.65 -6.35 11.61
N LEU A 47 11.46 -6.91 11.45
CA LEU A 47 11.17 -8.31 11.79
C LEU A 47 11.87 -9.31 10.86
N THR A 48 12.06 -8.94 9.58
CA THR A 48 12.63 -9.82 8.56
C THR A 48 14.12 -9.58 8.30
N GLY A 49 14.72 -8.55 8.89
CA GLY A 49 16.09 -8.13 8.56
C GLY A 49 16.23 -7.51 7.15
N ASN A 50 15.12 -7.15 6.51
CA ASN A 50 15.13 -6.48 5.21
C ASN A 50 15.33 -4.95 5.37
N ALA A 51 15.54 -4.26 4.26
CA ALA A 51 15.67 -2.81 4.20
C ALA A 51 15.00 -2.25 2.93
N PRO A 52 14.69 -0.94 2.90
CA PRO A 52 14.22 -0.30 1.68
C PRO A 52 15.20 -0.58 0.51
N PRO A 53 14.70 -0.88 -0.71
CA PRO A 53 15.57 -1.26 -1.84
C PRO A 53 16.68 -0.25 -2.11
N PHE A 54 16.39 1.04 -2.02
CA PHE A 54 17.39 2.09 -2.27
C PHE A 54 18.53 2.12 -1.24
N VAL A 55 18.30 1.61 -0.02
CA VAL A 55 19.32 1.43 1.03
C VAL A 55 20.05 0.11 0.82
N ARG A 56 19.31 -1.00 0.68
CA ARG A 56 19.85 -2.34 0.51
C ARG A 56 20.77 -2.45 -0.71
N ASP A 57 20.35 -1.81 -1.81
CA ASP A 57 21.01 -1.92 -3.10
C ASP A 57 22.02 -0.78 -3.37
N ALA A 58 22.25 0.12 -2.39
CA ALA A 58 23.10 1.30 -2.54
C ALA A 58 24.55 0.99 -2.95
N GLN A 59 25.09 -0.15 -2.53
CA GLN A 59 26.45 -0.57 -2.84
C GLN A 59 26.60 -1.23 -4.22
N VAL A 60 25.49 -1.52 -4.92
CA VAL A 60 25.52 -2.13 -6.25
C VAL A 60 25.48 -1.04 -7.31
N LYS A 61 26.61 -0.81 -7.99
CA LYS A 61 26.72 0.23 -9.02
C LYS A 61 25.63 0.09 -10.08
N GLY A 62 24.88 1.17 -10.31
CA GLY A 62 23.83 1.24 -11.33
C GLY A 62 22.47 0.69 -10.90
N LYS A 63 22.35 -0.06 -9.81
CA LYS A 63 21.09 -0.74 -9.45
C LYS A 63 19.97 0.24 -9.08
N ASN A 64 20.26 1.26 -8.28
CA ASN A 64 19.26 2.29 -7.94
C ASN A 64 18.88 3.15 -9.16
N ALA A 65 19.82 3.44 -10.05
CA ALA A 65 19.54 4.15 -11.30
C ALA A 65 18.63 3.32 -12.22
N TYR A 66 18.87 2.01 -12.31
CA TYR A 66 17.99 1.11 -13.06
C TYR A 66 16.60 1.01 -12.43
N ALA A 67 16.49 0.91 -11.10
CA ALA A 67 15.21 0.91 -10.41
C ALA A 67 14.39 2.18 -10.67
N ALA A 68 15.04 3.35 -10.71
CA ALA A 68 14.39 4.60 -11.07
C ALA A 68 13.89 4.58 -12.54
N LEU A 69 14.68 4.04 -13.47
CA LEU A 69 14.28 3.87 -14.86
C LEU A 69 13.07 2.93 -15.01
N GLU A 70 13.06 1.79 -14.30
CA GLU A 70 11.92 0.85 -14.30
C GLU A 70 10.66 1.49 -13.71
N MET A 71 10.79 2.30 -12.68
CA MET A 71 9.67 3.05 -12.13
C MET A 71 9.08 4.01 -13.17
N GLN A 72 9.91 4.76 -13.89
CA GLN A 72 9.46 5.67 -14.95
C GLN A 72 8.75 4.92 -16.08
N ARG A 73 9.30 3.77 -16.51
CA ARG A 73 8.68 2.91 -17.52
C ARG A 73 7.31 2.39 -17.07
N PHE A 74 7.20 1.99 -15.81
CA PHE A 74 5.94 1.53 -15.23
C PHE A 74 4.90 2.65 -15.18
N ILE A 75 5.29 3.86 -14.74
CA ILE A 75 4.45 5.05 -14.74
C ILE A 75 3.95 5.36 -16.15
N ALA A 76 4.84 5.38 -17.14
CA ALA A 76 4.48 5.65 -18.53
C ALA A 76 3.54 4.57 -19.10
N LYS A 77 3.85 3.29 -18.86
CA LYS A 77 3.03 2.15 -19.33
C LYS A 77 1.58 2.21 -18.82
N HIS A 78 1.39 2.61 -17.57
CA HIS A 78 0.08 2.63 -16.91
C HIS A 78 -0.55 4.02 -16.83
N GLY A 79 0.05 5.05 -17.48
CA GLY A 79 -0.49 6.40 -17.52
C GLY A 79 -0.60 7.10 -16.15
N LEU A 80 0.27 6.75 -15.20
CA LEU A 80 0.22 7.24 -13.81
C LEU A 80 0.84 8.65 -13.68
N VAL A 81 0.41 9.57 -14.52
CA VAL A 81 0.99 10.91 -14.67
C VAL A 81 0.82 11.82 -13.45
N LYS A 82 -0.07 11.45 -12.53
CA LYS A 82 -0.32 12.20 -11.29
C LYS A 82 0.65 11.84 -10.17
N TYR A 83 1.40 10.74 -10.33
CA TYR A 83 2.39 10.32 -9.32
C TYR A 83 3.39 11.43 -9.03
N ARG A 84 3.58 11.71 -7.74
CA ARG A 84 4.61 12.65 -7.24
C ARG A 84 5.32 12.01 -6.05
N MET A 85 6.65 12.04 -6.04
CA MET A 85 7.42 11.63 -4.88
C MET A 85 7.32 12.72 -3.80
N PRO A 86 6.77 12.43 -2.60
CA PRO A 86 6.74 13.41 -1.53
C PRO A 86 8.16 13.85 -1.13
N PRO A 87 8.38 15.16 -0.87
CA PRO A 87 9.72 15.69 -0.57
C PRO A 87 10.30 15.16 0.75
N ASN A 88 9.45 14.73 1.68
CA ASN A 88 9.81 14.13 2.96
C ASN A 88 9.90 12.60 2.93
N PHE A 89 9.93 11.98 1.74
CA PHE A 89 10.07 10.52 1.63
C PHE A 89 11.44 10.03 2.15
N PRO A 90 11.50 8.93 2.93
CA PRO A 90 10.39 8.15 3.49
C PRO A 90 9.75 8.84 4.71
N PHE A 91 8.43 8.75 4.80
CA PHE A 91 7.61 9.34 5.86
C PHE A 91 6.95 8.26 6.74
N SER A 92 6.45 8.67 7.92
CA SER A 92 5.69 7.78 8.80
C SER A 92 4.28 7.55 8.26
N THR A 93 3.83 6.29 8.24
CA THR A 93 2.48 5.89 7.85
C THR A 93 1.66 5.27 8.97
N ILE A 94 2.11 5.42 10.21
CA ILE A 94 1.36 4.89 11.36
C ILE A 94 -0.07 5.43 11.37
N LEU A 95 -0.26 6.72 11.11
CA LEU A 95 -1.57 7.35 11.10
C LEU A 95 -2.46 6.85 9.94
N PRO A 96 -2.05 6.94 8.65
CA PRO A 96 -2.87 6.41 7.56
C PRO A 96 -3.14 4.90 7.66
N GLN A 97 -2.20 4.10 8.15
CA GLN A 97 -2.44 2.67 8.32
C GLN A 97 -3.46 2.38 9.43
N ARG A 98 -3.49 3.17 10.51
CA ARG A 98 -4.55 3.11 11.53
C ARG A 98 -5.89 3.60 11.00
N LEU A 99 -5.92 4.64 10.16
CA LEU A 99 -7.13 5.10 9.48
C LEU A 99 -7.79 3.96 8.69
N LEU A 100 -7.02 3.17 7.96
CA LEU A 100 -7.55 2.03 7.22
C LEU A 100 -8.18 0.96 8.12
N LEU A 101 -7.78 0.86 9.36
CA LEU A 101 -8.34 -0.09 10.32
C LEU A 101 -9.62 0.40 11.00
N THR A 102 -9.99 1.68 10.84
CA THR A 102 -11.27 2.21 11.34
C THR A 102 -12.48 1.77 10.52
N VAL A 103 -12.25 1.22 9.33
CA VAL A 103 -13.28 0.76 8.39
C VAL A 103 -12.91 -0.62 7.82
N GLU A 104 -13.89 -1.33 7.22
CA GLU A 104 -13.70 -2.68 6.73
C GLU A 104 -14.18 -2.85 5.28
N GLY A 105 -13.79 -3.96 4.65
CA GLY A 105 -14.29 -4.37 3.35
C GLY A 105 -14.10 -3.31 2.26
N ALA A 106 -15.14 -3.05 1.49
CA ALA A 106 -15.12 -2.08 0.39
C ALA A 106 -14.83 -0.65 0.86
N ALA A 107 -15.25 -0.27 2.08
CA ALA A 107 -14.96 1.04 2.64
C ALA A 107 -13.45 1.22 2.89
N ARG A 108 -12.75 0.17 3.34
CA ARG A 108 -11.29 0.19 3.51
C ARG A 108 -10.57 0.34 2.17
N VAL A 109 -11.04 -0.34 1.12
CA VAL A 109 -10.50 -0.20 -0.23
C VAL A 109 -10.67 1.23 -0.75
N ALA A 110 -11.85 1.82 -0.57
CA ALA A 110 -12.12 3.20 -0.97
C ALA A 110 -11.26 4.21 -0.20
N LEU A 111 -11.11 4.03 1.11
CA LEU A 111 -10.26 4.87 1.95
C LEU A 111 -8.78 4.74 1.59
N ALA A 112 -8.29 3.53 1.26
CA ALA A 112 -6.93 3.32 0.80
C ALA A 112 -6.64 4.09 -0.50
N GLU A 113 -7.57 4.09 -1.47
CA GLU A 113 -7.44 4.89 -2.68
C GLU A 113 -7.39 6.39 -2.38
N THR A 114 -8.27 6.86 -1.49
CA THR A 114 -8.29 8.27 -1.08
C THR A 114 -6.96 8.69 -0.46
N LEU A 115 -6.42 7.88 0.45
CA LEU A 115 -5.13 8.15 1.08
C LEU A 115 -3.96 8.13 0.08
N LEU A 116 -3.97 7.19 -0.87
CA LEU A 116 -2.96 7.14 -1.93
C LEU A 116 -2.99 8.40 -2.81
N ARG A 117 -4.20 8.87 -3.19
CA ARG A 117 -4.34 10.12 -3.95
C ARG A 117 -3.88 11.33 -3.15
N ALA A 118 -4.31 11.45 -1.89
CA ALA A 118 -3.93 12.55 -1.03
C ALA A 118 -2.39 12.64 -0.87
N ILE A 119 -1.75 11.53 -0.57
CA ILE A 119 -0.31 11.49 -0.28
C ILE A 119 0.54 11.60 -1.56
N TRP A 120 0.25 10.78 -2.59
CA TRP A 120 1.12 10.63 -3.76
C TRP A 120 0.75 11.51 -4.96
N GLU A 121 -0.47 12.04 -5.02
CA GLU A 121 -0.88 12.95 -6.10
C GLU A 121 -0.97 14.40 -5.63
N SER A 122 -1.51 14.63 -4.41
CA SER A 122 -1.74 15.97 -3.86
C SER A 122 -0.67 16.43 -2.87
N GLY A 123 0.22 15.53 -2.41
CA GLY A 123 1.33 15.86 -1.51
C GLY A 123 0.89 16.15 -0.07
N VAL A 124 -0.25 15.60 0.36
CA VAL A 124 -0.71 15.74 1.74
C VAL A 124 0.26 15.00 2.67
N PRO A 125 0.79 15.65 3.73
CA PRO A 125 1.68 14.99 4.68
C PRO A 125 0.99 13.84 5.39
N ALA A 126 1.58 12.64 5.29
CA ALA A 126 0.97 11.41 5.82
C ALA A 126 0.97 11.32 7.34
N ASP A 127 1.81 12.07 8.01
CA ASP A 127 2.00 12.12 9.46
C ASP A 127 1.36 13.36 10.12
N ASP A 128 0.68 14.20 9.35
CA ASP A 128 -0.05 15.36 9.82
C ASP A 128 -1.55 15.05 9.97
N PRO A 129 -2.08 14.94 11.21
CA PRO A 129 -3.48 14.62 11.45
C PRO A 129 -4.45 15.67 10.90
N GLU A 130 -4.10 16.95 10.96
CA GLU A 130 -4.97 18.04 10.51
C GLU A 130 -5.05 18.06 8.98
N ALA A 131 -3.91 17.92 8.29
CA ALA A 131 -3.86 17.84 6.85
C ALA A 131 -4.61 16.61 6.31
N LEU A 132 -4.45 15.44 6.94
CA LEU A 132 -5.20 14.24 6.57
C LEU A 132 -6.69 14.38 6.84
N ALA A 133 -7.09 14.95 8.00
CA ALA A 133 -8.52 15.20 8.29
C ALA A 133 -9.15 16.10 7.24
N GLY A 134 -8.45 17.18 6.82
CA GLY A 134 -8.90 18.07 5.76
C GLY A 134 -9.10 17.34 4.43
N ALA A 135 -8.09 16.60 3.99
CA ALA A 135 -8.15 15.84 2.74
C ALA A 135 -9.27 14.76 2.73
N LEU A 136 -9.48 14.11 3.89
CA LEU A 136 -10.58 13.15 4.05
C LEU A 136 -11.95 13.83 4.00
N THR A 137 -12.06 15.02 4.61
CA THR A 137 -13.32 15.79 4.59
C THR A 137 -13.64 16.26 3.16
N GLU A 138 -12.65 16.73 2.40
CA GLU A 138 -12.82 17.07 0.98
C GLU A 138 -13.25 15.86 0.14
N ALA A 139 -12.84 14.66 0.53
CA ALA A 139 -13.25 13.42 -0.11
C ALA A 139 -14.60 12.86 0.38
N GLY A 140 -15.30 13.57 1.27
CA GLY A 140 -16.65 13.22 1.76
C GLY A 140 -16.70 12.33 3.00
N TYR A 141 -15.58 12.16 3.71
CA TYR A 141 -15.54 11.45 4.99
C TYR A 141 -15.70 12.41 6.17
N ASP A 142 -16.08 11.90 7.33
CA ASP A 142 -15.89 12.61 8.60
C ASP A 142 -14.42 12.48 9.03
N GLY A 143 -13.57 13.36 8.48
CA GLY A 143 -12.14 13.32 8.70
C GLY A 143 -11.74 13.41 10.17
N ALA A 144 -12.43 14.27 10.94
CA ALA A 144 -12.16 14.45 12.35
C ALA A 144 -12.49 13.19 13.17
N ALA A 145 -13.65 12.58 12.92
CA ALA A 145 -14.05 11.33 13.58
C ALA A 145 -13.11 10.18 13.24
N LEU A 146 -12.69 10.05 11.97
CA LEU A 146 -11.74 9.02 11.55
C LEU A 146 -10.36 9.19 12.22
N ILE A 147 -9.84 10.41 12.29
CA ILE A 147 -8.59 10.70 13.01
C ILE A 147 -8.70 10.35 14.51
N ALA A 148 -9.80 10.75 15.16
CA ALA A 148 -10.03 10.41 16.56
C ALA A 148 -10.06 8.89 16.79
N ALA A 149 -10.72 8.14 15.91
CA ALA A 149 -10.81 6.67 16.00
C ALA A 149 -9.45 5.98 15.93
N THR A 150 -8.44 6.58 15.29
CA THR A 150 -7.07 6.00 15.24
C THR A 150 -6.40 5.90 16.60
N GLN A 151 -6.94 6.56 17.62
CA GLN A 151 -6.39 6.54 18.98
C GLN A 151 -6.86 5.32 19.78
N ASP A 152 -7.84 4.59 19.31
CA ASP A 152 -8.31 3.35 19.95
C ASP A 152 -7.12 2.36 20.13
N PRO A 153 -6.88 1.87 21.37
CA PRO A 153 -5.86 0.88 21.64
C PRO A 153 -6.02 -0.41 20.81
N ALA A 154 -7.26 -0.81 20.50
CA ALA A 154 -7.51 -2.00 19.68
C ALA A 154 -7.01 -1.81 18.25
N ILE A 155 -7.21 -0.64 17.64
CA ILE A 155 -6.70 -0.30 16.30
C ILE A 155 -5.16 -0.27 16.28
N LYS A 156 -4.56 0.27 17.37
CA LYS A 156 -3.10 0.29 17.52
C LYS A 156 -2.52 -1.13 17.57
N GLN A 157 -3.15 -1.99 18.36
CA GLN A 157 -2.74 -3.39 18.49
C GLN A 157 -2.96 -4.16 17.19
N GLN A 158 -4.12 -3.99 16.56
CA GLN A 158 -4.42 -4.66 15.29
C GLN A 158 -3.40 -4.38 14.18
N LEU A 159 -2.86 -3.16 14.13
CA LEU A 159 -1.80 -2.83 13.15
C LEU A 159 -0.51 -3.59 13.41
N ILE A 160 -0.17 -3.82 14.68
CA ILE A 160 0.98 -4.65 15.08
C ILE A 160 0.72 -6.10 14.68
N ASP A 161 -0.43 -6.63 15.08
CA ASP A 161 -0.82 -8.02 14.84
C ASP A 161 -0.85 -8.33 13.33
N ASN A 162 -1.41 -7.43 12.52
CA ASN A 162 -1.42 -7.57 11.06
C ASN A 162 0.01 -7.62 10.49
N THR A 163 0.92 -6.78 11.01
CA THR A 163 2.30 -6.75 10.54
C THR A 163 3.03 -8.04 10.87
N GLU A 164 2.87 -8.55 12.09
CA GLU A 164 3.46 -9.81 12.55
C GLU A 164 2.88 -11.01 11.79
N ALA A 165 1.55 -11.04 11.61
CA ALA A 165 0.87 -12.08 10.85
C ALA A 165 1.32 -12.12 9.38
N ALA A 166 1.49 -10.97 8.74
CA ALA A 166 2.01 -10.90 7.38
C ALA A 166 3.44 -11.47 7.28
N VAL A 167 4.31 -11.12 8.25
CA VAL A 167 5.68 -11.68 8.31
C VAL A 167 5.65 -13.20 8.56
N ALA A 168 4.78 -13.68 9.43
CA ALA A 168 4.63 -15.12 9.68
C ALA A 168 4.18 -15.90 8.43
N ARG A 169 3.45 -15.25 7.51
CA ARG A 169 3.07 -15.79 6.19
C ARG A 169 4.17 -15.65 5.12
N GLY A 170 5.35 -15.14 5.48
CA GLY A 170 6.49 -15.00 4.59
C GLY A 170 6.62 -13.63 3.90
N CYS A 171 5.82 -12.62 4.27
CA CYS A 171 5.96 -11.28 3.72
C CYS A 171 7.25 -10.60 4.22
N PHE A 172 7.95 -9.92 3.33
CA PHE A 172 9.20 -9.22 3.63
C PHE A 172 9.27 -7.82 3.00
N GLY A 173 8.23 -7.39 2.30
CA GLY A 173 8.16 -6.11 1.59
C GLY A 173 6.79 -5.82 0.99
N ILE A 174 6.62 -4.63 0.44
CA ILE A 174 5.38 -4.12 -0.16
C ILE A 174 5.65 -3.65 -1.59
N PRO A 175 4.75 -3.93 -2.56
CA PRO A 175 3.48 -4.64 -2.45
C PRO A 175 3.65 -6.16 -2.36
N THR A 176 2.84 -6.81 -1.54
CA THR A 176 2.68 -8.26 -1.53
C THR A 176 1.19 -8.58 -1.67
N PHE A 177 0.88 -9.61 -2.44
CA PHE A 177 -0.49 -10.05 -2.68
C PHE A 177 -0.62 -11.53 -2.35
N PHE A 178 -1.83 -11.93 -1.93
CA PHE A 178 -2.20 -13.33 -1.80
C PHE A 178 -3.46 -13.64 -2.62
N VAL A 179 -3.47 -14.81 -3.23
CA VAL A 179 -4.67 -15.43 -3.81
C VAL A 179 -4.78 -16.83 -3.20
N GLY A 180 -5.67 -17.00 -2.23
CA GLY A 180 -5.63 -18.17 -1.36
C GLY A 180 -4.32 -18.22 -0.57
N GLU A 181 -3.57 -19.32 -0.72
CA GLU A 181 -2.26 -19.50 -0.06
C GLU A 181 -1.08 -19.01 -0.91
N GLU A 182 -1.31 -18.69 -2.18
CA GLU A 182 -0.22 -18.27 -3.07
C GLU A 182 0.17 -16.82 -2.88
N MET A 183 1.47 -16.56 -2.64
CA MET A 183 2.05 -15.26 -2.41
C MET A 183 2.73 -14.71 -3.67
N PHE A 184 2.46 -13.44 -3.99
CA PHE A 184 3.07 -12.69 -5.08
C PHE A 184 3.69 -11.42 -4.55
N PHE A 185 4.98 -11.22 -4.77
CA PHE A 185 5.70 -10.01 -4.33
C PHE A 185 6.09 -9.14 -5.51
N GLY A 186 5.72 -7.88 -5.46
CA GLY A 186 6.08 -6.85 -6.44
C GLY A 186 4.96 -6.50 -7.40
N LYS A 187 4.93 -5.25 -7.85
CA LYS A 187 3.94 -4.72 -8.81
C LYS A 187 3.97 -5.42 -10.19
N GLU A 188 5.08 -6.08 -10.49
CA GLU A 188 5.29 -6.80 -11.75
C GLU A 188 4.58 -8.18 -11.78
N ARG A 189 4.01 -8.63 -10.65
CA ARG A 189 3.35 -9.95 -10.54
C ARG A 189 1.86 -9.93 -10.86
N LEU A 190 1.29 -8.77 -11.16
CA LEU A 190 -0.15 -8.64 -11.43
C LEU A 190 -0.62 -9.52 -12.60
N GLY A 191 0.21 -9.72 -13.64
CA GLY A 191 -0.11 -10.64 -14.73
C GLY A 191 -0.26 -12.09 -14.27
N GLN A 192 0.63 -12.57 -13.39
CA GLN A 192 0.55 -13.94 -12.83
C GLN A 192 -0.70 -14.10 -11.94
N ILE A 193 -1.08 -13.06 -11.20
CA ILE A 193 -2.32 -13.05 -10.41
C ILE A 193 -3.53 -13.14 -11.34
N GLU A 194 -3.54 -12.41 -12.45
CA GLU A 194 -4.62 -12.45 -13.44
C GLU A 194 -4.75 -13.83 -14.08
N GLU A 195 -3.64 -14.45 -14.48
CA GLU A 195 -3.60 -15.80 -15.01
C GLU A 195 -4.17 -16.84 -14.02
N LEU A 196 -3.79 -16.75 -12.75
CA LEU A 196 -4.32 -17.63 -11.70
C LEU A 196 -5.83 -17.47 -11.49
N LEU A 197 -6.34 -16.24 -11.57
CA LEU A 197 -7.78 -15.97 -11.41
C LEU A 197 -8.61 -16.40 -12.62
N ALA A 198 -7.99 -16.53 -13.80
CA ALA A 198 -8.65 -16.92 -15.04
C ALA A 198 -8.80 -18.45 -15.18
N GLY A 199 -7.91 -19.24 -14.55
CA GLY A 199 -7.94 -20.71 -14.56
C GLY A 199 -8.79 -21.28 -13.48
#